data_849bedf3959bfa5f2f2ab5f531b55547
#
_entry.id   849bedf3959bfa5f2f2ab5f531b55547
#
_cell.length_a   1.000
_cell.length_b   1.000
_cell.length_c   1.000
_cell.angle_alpha   90.00
_cell.angle_beta   90.00
_cell.angle_gamma   90.00
#
_symmetry.space_group_name_H-M   'P 1'
#
loop_
_entity.id
_entity.type
_entity.pdbx_description
1 polymer ?
#
loop_
_entity_poly.entity_id
_entity_poly.type
_entity_poly.pdbx_seq_one_letter_code
_entity_poly.pdbx_strand_id
1 'polypeptide(L)'
;MLAPGSIKLRVGGRVHIDFEDSGRRIESVIRRLDPPSLIEYSWSSGDEPDRPLSWELDPAGNGTRLTLTLRLPADEDIAKACAGFDAHLEMLAAALEGVPIGFPVDYFLKARRAYQKAQLG
;
A
#
# COMPACT_ATOMS: atom_id res chain seq x y z
N MET A 1 -11.85 -8.24 0.06
CA MET A 1 -10.69 -8.89 0.67
C MET A 1 -9.40 -8.31 0.10
N LEU A 2 -8.42 -8.09 0.94
CA LEU A 2 -7.09 -7.73 0.49
C LEU A 2 -6.40 -8.94 -0.17
N ALA A 3 -5.33 -8.70 -0.91
CA ALA A 3 -4.65 -9.76 -1.64
C ALA A 3 -4.03 -10.79 -0.67
N PRO A 4 -4.02 -12.08 -1.02
CA PRO A 4 -3.32 -13.07 -0.22
C PRO A 4 -1.81 -12.88 -0.32
N GLY A 5 -1.12 -13.25 0.73
CA GLY A 5 0.33 -13.11 0.74
C GLY A 5 0.96 -13.67 2.00
N SER A 6 2.26 -13.54 2.08
CA SER A 6 3.02 -13.92 3.25
C SER A 6 4.14 -12.91 3.48
N ILE A 7 4.49 -12.72 4.75
CA ILE A 7 5.56 -11.82 5.13
C ILE A 7 6.34 -12.44 6.29
N LYS A 8 7.66 -12.44 6.17
CA LYS A 8 8.52 -12.91 7.24
C LYS A 8 9.07 -11.72 8.02
N LEU A 9 8.59 -11.54 9.24
CA LEU A 9 8.83 -10.34 10.05
C LEU A 9 10.25 -10.29 10.61
N ARG A 10 11.21 -10.02 9.75
CA ARG A 10 12.60 -9.71 10.10
C ARG A 10 13.24 -8.95 8.94
N VAL A 11 14.27 -8.16 9.22
CA VAL A 11 15.05 -7.51 8.16
C VAL A 11 15.64 -8.57 7.25
N GLY A 12 15.47 -8.42 5.94
CA GLY A 12 15.84 -9.43 4.95
C GLY A 12 14.79 -10.52 4.75
N GLY A 13 13.72 -10.54 5.54
CA GLY A 13 12.63 -11.49 5.40
C GLY A 13 11.83 -11.25 4.12
N ARG A 14 11.32 -12.33 3.52
CA ARG A 14 10.59 -12.24 2.25
C ARG A 14 9.20 -11.64 2.44
N VAL A 15 8.82 -10.81 1.47
CA VAL A 15 7.47 -10.28 1.31
C VAL A 15 6.92 -10.81 -0.01
N HIS A 16 5.78 -11.49 0.05
CA HIS A 16 5.11 -12.02 -1.13
C HIS A 16 3.64 -11.66 -1.06
N ILE A 17 3.15 -10.95 -2.08
CA ILE A 17 1.73 -10.57 -2.20
C ILE A 17 1.29 -10.92 -3.61
N ASP A 18 0.18 -11.64 -3.73
CA ASP A 18 -0.33 -12.09 -5.02
C ASP A 18 -1.71 -11.49 -5.29
N PHE A 19 -1.78 -10.61 -6.29
CA PHE A 19 -3.03 -10.05 -6.77
C PHE A 19 -3.54 -10.91 -7.93
N GLU A 20 -4.15 -12.03 -7.60
CA GLU A 20 -4.54 -13.08 -8.54
C GLU A 20 -5.32 -12.56 -9.74
N ASP A 21 -6.27 -11.65 -9.53
CA ASP A 21 -7.16 -11.13 -10.57
C ASP A 21 -6.41 -10.30 -11.62
N SER A 22 -5.35 -9.60 -11.23
CA SER A 22 -4.58 -8.74 -12.12
C SER A 22 -3.30 -9.41 -12.62
N GLY A 23 -2.93 -10.56 -12.06
CA GLY A 23 -1.67 -11.22 -12.33
C GLY A 23 -0.45 -10.51 -11.76
N ARG A 24 -0.65 -9.44 -11.00
CA ARG A 24 0.43 -8.71 -10.39
C ARG A 24 0.91 -9.39 -9.11
N ARG A 25 2.22 -9.39 -8.91
CA ARG A 25 2.84 -9.89 -7.68
C ARG A 25 3.81 -8.89 -7.11
N ILE A 26 3.93 -8.90 -5.79
CA ILE A 26 4.98 -8.20 -5.08
C ILE A 26 5.89 -9.26 -4.49
N GLU A 27 7.18 -9.18 -4.80
CA GLU A 27 8.20 -10.07 -4.23
C GLU A 27 9.41 -9.23 -3.89
N SER A 28 9.62 -9.02 -2.61
CA SER A 28 10.71 -8.18 -2.11
C SER A 28 11.15 -8.67 -0.75
N VAL A 29 11.98 -7.88 -0.08
CA VAL A 29 12.44 -8.19 1.28
C VAL A 29 12.20 -6.99 2.18
N ILE A 30 12.01 -7.26 3.46
CA ILE A 30 11.90 -6.22 4.48
C ILE A 30 13.25 -5.53 4.62
N ARG A 31 13.26 -4.21 4.48
CA ARG A 31 14.44 -3.36 4.60
C ARG A 31 14.57 -2.75 5.97
N ARG A 32 13.45 -2.31 6.54
CA ARG A 32 13.39 -1.69 7.87
C ARG A 32 12.24 -2.29 8.63
N LEU A 33 12.48 -2.58 9.89
CA LEU A 33 11.46 -3.16 10.76
C LEU A 33 11.69 -2.67 12.19
N ASP A 34 10.67 -2.04 12.77
CA ASP A 34 10.65 -1.65 14.17
C ASP A 34 9.25 -1.95 14.72
N PRO A 35 9.00 -3.20 15.15
CA PRO A 35 7.68 -3.58 15.63
C PRO A 35 7.30 -2.85 16.92
N PRO A 36 6.03 -2.48 17.10
CA PRO A 36 4.92 -2.65 16.17
C PRO A 36 4.68 -1.43 15.26
N SER A 37 5.65 -0.51 15.13
CA SER A 37 5.41 0.82 14.56
C SER A 37 5.89 1.04 13.14
N LEU A 38 6.80 0.22 12.62
CA LEU A 38 7.38 0.46 11.29
C LEU A 38 7.68 -0.82 10.53
N ILE A 39 7.30 -0.84 9.26
CA ILE A 39 7.76 -1.85 8.29
C ILE A 39 7.98 -1.18 6.92
N GLU A 40 9.09 -1.49 6.28
CA GLU A 40 9.42 -0.98 4.94
C GLU A 40 9.90 -2.11 4.05
N TYR A 41 9.37 -2.15 2.84
CA TYR A 41 9.77 -3.07 1.77
C TYR A 41 9.51 -2.41 0.42
N SER A 42 10.00 -3.00 -0.66
CA SER A 42 9.73 -2.45 -2.00
C SER A 42 8.42 -2.98 -2.56
N TRP A 43 7.62 -2.09 -3.13
CA TRP A 43 6.39 -2.45 -3.86
C TRP A 43 6.74 -2.84 -5.29
N SER A 44 7.54 -3.90 -5.41
CA SER A 44 8.14 -4.32 -6.68
C SER A 44 8.31 -5.83 -6.71
N SER A 45 8.55 -6.34 -7.91
CA SER A 45 8.80 -7.76 -8.14
C SER A 45 9.82 -7.91 -9.26
N GLY A 46 10.76 -8.87 -9.12
CA GLY A 46 11.75 -9.19 -10.13
C GLY A 46 12.60 -7.99 -10.54
N ASP A 47 12.64 -7.71 -11.83
CA ASP A 47 13.44 -6.63 -12.40
C ASP A 47 12.75 -5.27 -12.41
N GLU A 48 11.60 -5.17 -11.77
CA GLU A 48 10.88 -3.90 -11.69
C GLU A 48 11.68 -2.84 -10.91
N PRO A 49 11.48 -1.55 -11.24
CA PRO A 49 12.11 -0.47 -10.49
C PRO A 49 11.78 -0.54 -9.00
N ASP A 50 12.70 -0.06 -8.19
CA ASP A 50 12.49 0.02 -6.75
C ASP A 50 11.38 1.03 -6.42
N ARG A 51 10.44 0.59 -5.55
CA ARG A 51 9.34 1.42 -5.06
C ARG A 51 9.25 1.28 -3.55
N PRO A 52 10.09 2.00 -2.80
CA PRO A 52 10.07 1.89 -1.33
C PRO A 52 8.68 2.23 -0.77
N LEU A 53 8.14 1.31 0.02
CA LEU A 53 6.85 1.45 0.68
C LEU A 53 7.04 1.27 2.18
N SER A 54 6.66 2.28 2.97
CA SER A 54 6.70 2.18 4.42
C SER A 54 5.32 2.36 5.03
N TRP A 55 5.06 1.54 6.05
CA TRP A 55 3.86 1.59 6.88
C TRP A 55 4.32 1.98 8.28
N GLU A 56 3.75 3.08 8.79
CA GLU A 56 4.10 3.57 10.11
C GLU A 56 2.86 3.73 10.97
N LEU A 57 2.98 3.33 12.23
CA LEU A 57 1.90 3.46 13.21
C LEU A 57 2.36 4.38 14.33
N ASP A 58 1.56 5.40 14.62
CA ASP A 58 1.82 6.35 15.70
C ASP A 58 0.59 6.51 16.58
N PRO A 59 0.75 6.67 17.90
CA PRO A 59 -0.37 6.98 18.76
C PRO A 59 -1.02 8.32 18.36
N ALA A 60 -2.35 8.35 18.34
CA ALA A 60 -3.11 9.56 18.03
C ALA A 60 -4.38 9.59 18.90
N GLY A 61 -4.36 10.36 19.97
CA GLY A 61 -5.45 10.38 20.94
C GLY A 61 -5.69 8.99 21.52
N ASN A 62 -6.92 8.48 21.41
CA ASN A 62 -7.28 7.12 21.85
C ASN A 62 -7.08 6.06 20.77
N GLY A 63 -6.57 6.45 19.61
CA GLY A 63 -6.42 5.56 18.48
C GLY A 63 -4.99 5.53 17.97
N THR A 64 -4.85 5.09 16.73
CA THR A 64 -3.56 4.95 16.06
C THR A 64 -3.64 5.61 14.68
N ARG A 65 -2.63 6.39 14.34
CA ARG A 65 -2.48 6.94 12.99
C ARG A 65 -1.62 6.00 12.16
N LEU A 66 -2.15 5.59 11.01
CA LEU A 66 -1.41 4.85 10.01
C LEU A 66 -0.92 5.82 8.94
N THR A 67 0.38 5.83 8.70
CA THR A 67 0.98 6.61 7.62
C THR A 67 1.61 5.66 6.62
N LEU A 68 1.18 5.77 5.37
CA LEU A 68 1.70 5.01 4.26
C LEU A 68 2.50 5.94 3.35
N THR A 69 3.78 5.62 3.14
CA THR A 69 4.64 6.39 2.26
C THR A 69 5.14 5.50 1.13
N LEU A 70 4.90 5.94 -0.11
CA LEU A 70 5.34 5.23 -1.30
C LEU A 70 6.16 6.16 -2.18
N ARG A 71 7.34 5.72 -2.58
CA ARG A 71 8.17 6.45 -3.55
C ARG A 71 8.12 5.72 -4.88
N LEU A 72 7.92 6.48 -5.96
CA LEU A 72 7.79 5.94 -7.30
C LEU A 72 8.84 6.55 -8.23
N PRO A 73 9.26 5.80 -9.27
CA PRO A 73 10.02 6.38 -10.37
C PRO A 73 9.27 7.56 -10.99
N ALA A 74 10.00 8.54 -11.49
CA ALA A 74 9.43 9.79 -12.01
C ALA A 74 8.50 9.58 -13.23
N ASP A 75 8.66 8.49 -13.95
CA ASP A 75 7.89 8.17 -15.14
C ASP A 75 6.60 7.38 -14.85
N GLU A 76 6.36 7.03 -13.59
CA GLU A 76 5.15 6.27 -13.22
C GLU A 76 3.97 7.19 -12.89
N ASP A 77 2.77 6.64 -13.07
CA ASP A 77 1.53 7.36 -12.80
C ASP A 77 1.28 7.45 -11.29
N ILE A 78 1.73 8.54 -10.69
CA ILE A 78 1.62 8.77 -9.24
C ILE A 78 0.17 8.85 -8.79
N ALA A 79 -0.68 9.54 -9.56
CA ALA A 79 -2.10 9.70 -9.21
C ALA A 79 -2.81 8.35 -9.16
N LYS A 80 -2.54 7.47 -10.11
CA LYS A 80 -3.11 6.13 -10.14
C LYS A 80 -2.65 5.30 -8.94
N ALA A 81 -1.35 5.33 -8.62
CA ALA A 81 -0.80 4.58 -7.49
C ALA A 81 -1.38 5.07 -6.16
N CYS A 82 -1.43 6.38 -5.95
CA CYS A 82 -2.01 6.97 -4.74
C CYS A 82 -3.49 6.61 -4.60
N ALA A 83 -4.26 6.70 -5.68
CA ALA A 83 -5.68 6.33 -5.66
C ALA A 83 -5.88 4.84 -5.39
N GLY A 84 -5.02 3.99 -5.92
CA GLY A 84 -5.07 2.55 -5.66
C GLY A 84 -4.85 2.22 -4.19
N PHE A 85 -3.84 2.82 -3.56
CA PHE A 85 -3.60 2.63 -2.13
C PHE A 85 -4.71 3.23 -1.28
N ASP A 86 -5.24 4.40 -1.64
CA ASP A 86 -6.39 5.00 -0.96
C ASP A 86 -7.58 4.04 -0.96
N ALA A 87 -7.90 3.45 -2.10
CA ALA A 87 -8.99 2.48 -2.22
C ALA A 87 -8.74 1.24 -1.36
N HIS A 88 -7.52 0.72 -1.34
CA HIS A 88 -7.16 -0.42 -0.48
C HIS A 88 -7.24 -0.07 1.01
N LEU A 89 -6.89 1.17 1.40
CA LEU A 89 -7.05 1.62 2.78
C LEU A 89 -8.52 1.69 3.19
N GLU A 90 -9.41 2.07 2.27
CA GLU A 90 -10.86 1.99 2.51
C GLU A 90 -11.31 0.54 2.75
N MET A 91 -10.78 -0.41 1.97
CA MET A 91 -11.05 -1.84 2.18
C MET A 91 -10.55 -2.30 3.55
N LEU A 92 -9.37 -1.85 3.95
CA LEU A 92 -8.80 -2.18 5.26
C LEU A 92 -9.67 -1.61 6.38
N ALA A 93 -10.08 -0.35 6.29
CA ALA A 93 -10.94 0.28 7.30
C ALA A 93 -12.25 -0.49 7.46
N ALA A 94 -12.88 -0.87 6.36
CA ALA A 94 -14.11 -1.66 6.38
C ALA A 94 -13.91 -3.03 7.01
N ALA A 95 -12.81 -3.71 6.68
CA ALA A 95 -12.48 -5.01 7.23
C ALA A 95 -12.26 -4.94 8.75
N LEU A 96 -11.60 -3.88 9.23
CA LEU A 96 -11.37 -3.68 10.66
C LEU A 96 -12.68 -3.45 11.43
N GLU A 97 -13.71 -2.95 10.77
CA GLU A 97 -15.05 -2.79 11.35
C GLU A 97 -15.92 -4.04 11.18
N GLY A 98 -15.40 -5.10 10.58
CA GLY A 98 -16.13 -6.34 10.36
C GLY A 98 -17.05 -6.34 9.16
N VAL A 99 -16.96 -5.36 8.28
CA VAL A 99 -17.80 -5.21 7.07
C VAL A 99 -16.93 -5.16 5.83
N PRO A 100 -16.34 -6.28 5.39
CA PRO A 100 -15.46 -6.28 4.24
C PRO A 100 -16.20 -5.88 2.97
N ILE A 101 -15.56 -5.05 2.16
CA ILE A 101 -16.06 -4.58 0.86
C ILE A 101 -15.15 -5.04 -0.27
N GLY A 102 -15.70 -5.11 -1.48
CA GLY A 102 -14.88 -5.28 -2.68
C GLY A 102 -14.14 -3.98 -3.04
N PHE A 103 -13.34 -4.02 -4.10
CA PHE A 103 -12.57 -2.84 -4.52
C PHE A 103 -13.53 -1.69 -4.90
N PRO A 104 -13.43 -0.52 -4.23
CA PRO A 104 -14.39 0.57 -4.44
C PRO A 104 -14.00 1.40 -5.68
N VAL A 105 -14.46 0.97 -6.86
CA VAL A 105 -14.08 1.56 -8.15
C VAL A 105 -14.42 3.05 -8.24
N ASP A 106 -15.61 3.45 -7.81
CA ASP A 106 -16.02 4.87 -7.87
C ASP A 106 -15.15 5.73 -6.97
N TYR A 107 -14.82 5.25 -5.78
CA TYR A 107 -13.90 5.91 -4.87
C TYR A 107 -12.52 6.07 -5.51
N PHE A 108 -12.01 5.02 -6.14
CA PHE A 108 -10.73 5.02 -6.82
C PHE A 108 -10.69 6.07 -7.94
N LEU A 109 -11.69 6.11 -8.80
CA LEU A 109 -11.75 7.05 -9.91
C LEU A 109 -11.81 8.50 -9.43
N LYS A 110 -12.57 8.76 -8.39
CA LYS A 110 -12.67 10.09 -7.77
C LYS A 110 -11.34 10.50 -7.14
N ALA A 111 -10.71 9.60 -6.40
CA ALA A 111 -9.42 9.84 -5.78
C ALA A 111 -8.34 10.11 -6.83
N ARG A 112 -8.32 9.32 -7.91
CA ARG A 112 -7.37 9.51 -9.00
C ARG A 112 -7.47 10.91 -9.61
N ARG A 113 -8.68 11.39 -9.85
CA ARG A 113 -8.90 12.75 -10.36
C ARG A 113 -8.40 13.81 -9.38
N ALA A 114 -8.63 13.62 -8.08
CA ALA A 114 -8.16 14.55 -7.06
C ALA A 114 -6.64 14.61 -7.00
N TYR A 115 -5.97 13.47 -7.07
CA TYR A 115 -4.50 13.41 -7.10
C TYR A 115 -3.92 14.01 -8.37
N GLN A 116 -4.57 13.82 -9.52
CA GLN A 116 -4.16 14.44 -10.78
C GLN A 116 -4.21 15.96 -10.68
N LYS A 117 -5.27 16.51 -10.09
CA LYS A 117 -5.39 17.98 -9.86
C LYS A 117 -4.30 18.49 -8.93
N ALA A 118 -4.00 17.75 -7.87
CA ALA A 118 -2.95 18.13 -6.93
C ALA A 118 -1.57 18.18 -7.59
N GLN A 119 -1.30 17.28 -8.53
CA GLN A 119 -0.04 17.29 -9.29
C GLN A 119 0.07 18.49 -10.22
N LEU A 120 -1.06 18.95 -10.77
CA LEU A 120 -1.09 20.08 -11.70
C LEU A 120 -1.08 21.44 -10.98
N GLY A 121 -1.50 21.43 -9.74
CA GLY A 121 -1.54 22.64 -8.92
C GLY A 121 -0.36 22.78 -8.03
#